data_d0dd57428a4df8d3012d4d3a4d351e71
#
_entry.id   d0dd57428a4df8d3012d4d3a4d351e71
#
_cell.length_a   1.000
_cell.length_b   1.000
_cell.length_c   1.000
_cell.angle_alpha   90.00
_cell.angle_beta   90.00
_cell.angle_gamma   90.00
#
_symmetry.space_group_name_H-M   'P 1'
#
loop_
_entity.id
_entity.type
_entity.pdbx_description
1 polymer ?
#
loop_
_entity_poly.entity_id
_entity_poly.type
_entity_poly.pdbx_seq_one_letter_code
_entity_poly.pdbx_strand_id
1 'polypeptide(L)'
;MEDNTKQPSKTDASLYNGQPSDTGLSCPSAGLTSCTPSTSKNKGGVSVENVPAGNKQWFVLRVSYGRIDKAKTFVEAKGLECYVPLQYKEVRKQGKKRIITTPLLPSLIFVHAAAEQVEALLHDNKVMANESRSLLSYYFNHTIHRQDNPDRNPPLTIRDEAMNNFIRLTSIKNPHIIHVTSNNIQFKLGDNVVVTEGEFKGVHGRVARIAGQQRVVVELFDGCLVATAYVPKEAMKLYNRI
;
A
#
# COMPACT_ATOMS: atom_id res chain seq x y z
N MET A 1 4.53 54.92 31.12
CA MET A 1 3.45 55.70 30.45
C MET A 1 2.75 54.66 29.58
N GLU A 2 1.81 54.23 30.12
CA GLU A 2 0.33 54.09 30.15
C GLU A 2 -0.07 52.89 29.32
N ASP A 3 -0.42 51.77 29.86
CA ASP A 3 -1.59 51.31 30.61
C ASP A 3 -2.91 51.64 29.91
N ASN A 4 -3.60 50.64 29.37
CA ASN A 4 -5.03 50.56 29.48
C ASN A 4 -5.65 49.18 29.26
N THR A 5 -5.99 48.57 30.35
CA THR A 5 -6.94 47.51 30.61
C THR A 5 -8.36 47.85 30.18
N LYS A 6 -9.11 46.92 29.61
CA LYS A 6 -10.57 46.78 29.84
C LYS A 6 -11.14 45.44 29.39
N GLN A 7 -11.48 44.59 30.32
CA GLN A 7 -12.63 43.68 30.37
C GLN A 7 -13.72 44.34 31.22
N PRO A 8 -14.92 43.75 31.45
CA PRO A 8 -15.82 42.85 30.66
C PRO A 8 -17.30 43.36 30.71
N SER A 9 -18.26 42.67 30.08
CA SER A 9 -19.66 42.70 30.59
C SER A 9 -20.43 41.42 30.22
N LYS A 10 -20.93 40.80 31.31
CA LYS A 10 -21.98 39.76 31.36
C LYS A 10 -23.36 40.42 31.24
N THR A 11 -24.36 39.64 30.86
CA THR A 11 -25.77 39.56 31.27
C THR A 11 -26.58 39.01 30.09
N ASP A 12 -27.67 38.22 30.14
CA ASP A 12 -28.35 37.51 31.23
C ASP A 12 -29.28 36.46 30.60
N ALA A 13 -29.71 35.53 31.43
CA ALA A 13 -30.58 34.41 31.17
C ALA A 13 -32.05 34.82 30.93
N SER A 14 -32.80 34.01 30.21
CA SER A 14 -34.25 33.84 30.49
C SER A 14 -34.77 32.50 29.99
N LEU A 15 -35.25 31.76 30.95
CA LEU A 15 -36.08 30.58 30.98
C LEU A 15 -37.37 30.72 30.16
N TYR A 16 -37.85 29.61 29.54
CA TYR A 16 -39.29 29.29 29.60
C TYR A 16 -39.51 27.77 29.50
N ASN A 17 -40.19 27.27 30.52
CA ASN A 17 -40.81 25.95 30.65
C ASN A 17 -42.12 25.86 29.86
N GLY A 18 -42.52 24.61 29.49
CA GLY A 18 -43.90 24.34 29.10
C GLY A 18 -44.12 22.94 28.53
N GLN A 19 -44.39 21.95 29.39
CA GLN A 19 -45.22 20.77 29.13
C GLN A 19 -46.56 20.95 29.85
N PRO A 20 -47.58 20.03 29.73
CA PRO A 20 -48.04 19.07 28.72
C PRO A 20 -49.56 19.17 28.42
N SER A 21 -50.13 18.35 27.55
CA SER A 21 -51.52 17.86 27.75
C SER A 21 -51.86 16.67 26.84
N ASP A 22 -52.32 15.62 27.52
CA ASP A 22 -53.04 14.42 27.07
C ASP A 22 -54.38 14.71 26.39
N THR A 23 -54.80 13.75 25.56
CA THR A 23 -56.13 13.17 25.35
C THR A 23 -56.07 12.35 24.05
N GLY A 24 -56.41 11.11 23.90
CA GLY A 24 -57.33 10.23 24.55
C GLY A 24 -58.19 9.54 23.47
N LEU A 25 -58.33 8.19 23.51
CA LEU A 25 -59.41 7.34 22.94
C LEU A 25 -59.43 7.12 21.41
N SER A 26 -59.63 5.95 20.81
CA SER A 26 -60.13 4.62 21.20
C SER A 26 -60.01 3.65 20.02
N CYS A 27 -59.81 2.35 20.30
CA CYS A 27 -59.99 1.23 19.36
C CYS A 27 -61.46 0.93 19.09
N PRO A 28 -61.81 0.14 18.05
CA PRO A 28 -61.98 -1.28 18.27
C PRO A 28 -61.60 -2.25 17.10
N SER A 29 -61.06 -3.34 17.46
CA SER A 29 -61.34 -4.78 17.29
C SER A 29 -61.65 -5.37 15.90
N ALA A 30 -60.92 -6.39 15.59
CA ALA A 30 -61.19 -7.80 15.38
C ALA A 30 -60.69 -8.39 14.05
N GLY A 31 -59.98 -9.50 14.15
CA GLY A 31 -59.60 -10.38 13.03
C GLY A 31 -58.42 -11.32 13.36
N LEU A 32 -58.73 -12.42 14.02
CA LEU A 32 -57.86 -13.57 14.28
C LEU A 32 -57.36 -14.21 12.98
N THR A 33 -56.07 -14.47 12.85
CA THR A 33 -55.54 -15.77 12.41
C THR A 33 -54.09 -15.96 12.86
N SER A 34 -53.86 -17.12 13.44
CA SER A 34 -52.69 -17.67 14.03
C SER A 34 -51.52 -17.82 13.07
N CYS A 35 -50.30 -17.49 13.50
CA CYS A 35 -49.11 -18.30 13.21
C CYS A 35 -47.97 -17.90 14.16
N THR A 36 -47.33 -18.92 14.65
CA THR A 36 -46.32 -19.06 15.68
C THR A 36 -45.08 -18.20 15.55
N PRO A 37 -44.34 -17.91 16.65
CA PRO A 37 -43.17 -17.08 16.67
C PRO A 37 -41.91 -17.88 16.38
N SER A 38 -41.14 -17.48 15.39
CA SER A 38 -39.77 -17.89 15.26
C SER A 38 -38.85 -16.73 15.65
N THR A 39 -38.27 -16.91 16.80
CA THR A 39 -37.21 -16.10 17.36
C THR A 39 -35.95 -16.24 16.48
N SER A 40 -35.53 -15.20 15.79
CA SER A 40 -34.20 -15.15 15.25
C SER A 40 -33.55 -13.85 15.68
N LYS A 41 -32.62 -13.98 16.61
CA LYS A 41 -31.68 -12.97 17.02
C LYS A 41 -30.70 -12.69 15.86
N ASN A 42 -30.91 -11.63 15.12
CA ASN A 42 -29.93 -11.14 14.19
C ASN A 42 -28.83 -10.40 14.97
N LYS A 43 -27.76 -11.11 15.28
CA LYS A 43 -26.43 -10.52 15.46
C LYS A 43 -25.98 -10.05 14.09
N GLY A 44 -25.82 -8.73 13.93
CA GLY A 44 -25.20 -8.13 12.75
C GLY A 44 -23.73 -8.56 12.63
N GLY A 45 -23.51 -9.70 12.01
CA GLY A 45 -22.25 -10.07 11.42
C GLY A 45 -22.21 -9.44 10.04
N VAL A 46 -21.31 -8.49 9.81
CA VAL A 46 -20.94 -8.04 8.46
C VAL A 46 -20.37 -9.27 7.77
N SER A 47 -21.17 -9.90 6.92
CA SER A 47 -20.70 -10.93 6.01
C SER A 47 -19.71 -10.27 5.07
N VAL A 48 -18.45 -10.68 5.15
CA VAL A 48 -17.48 -10.41 4.09
C VAL A 48 -17.97 -11.23 2.90
N GLU A 49 -18.75 -10.59 2.02
CA GLU A 49 -19.17 -11.20 0.76
C GLU A 49 -17.89 -11.54 0.01
N ASN A 50 -17.74 -12.81 -0.32
CA ASN A 50 -16.71 -13.33 -1.23
C ASN A 50 -16.95 -12.67 -2.59
N VAL A 51 -16.32 -11.54 -2.84
CA VAL A 51 -16.26 -10.94 -4.17
C VAL A 51 -15.62 -12.00 -5.08
N PRO A 52 -16.26 -12.39 -6.20
CA PRO A 52 -15.71 -13.38 -7.10
C PRO A 52 -14.29 -12.95 -7.48
N ALA A 53 -13.40 -13.93 -7.57
CA ALA A 53 -11.98 -13.73 -7.87
C ALA A 53 -11.83 -13.15 -9.29
N GLY A 54 -12.08 -11.84 -9.43
CA GLY A 54 -11.65 -11.06 -10.57
C GLY A 54 -10.15 -11.23 -10.75
N ASN A 55 -9.65 -11.04 -11.96
CA ASN A 55 -8.24 -11.20 -12.29
C ASN A 55 -7.39 -10.35 -11.33
N LYS A 56 -6.77 -10.98 -10.32
CA LYS A 56 -5.92 -10.30 -9.33
C LYS A 56 -4.66 -9.81 -10.02
N GLN A 57 -4.22 -8.64 -9.63
CA GLN A 57 -3.00 -8.01 -10.12
C GLN A 57 -2.26 -7.33 -8.96
N TRP A 58 -0.98 -7.10 -9.12
CA TRP A 58 -0.19 -6.29 -8.19
C TRP A 58 -0.37 -4.81 -8.48
N PHE A 59 -1.06 -4.11 -7.60
CA PHE A 59 -1.19 -2.65 -7.64
C PHE A 59 -0.09 -1.99 -6.83
N VAL A 60 0.45 -0.90 -7.36
CA VAL A 60 1.37 -0.03 -6.62
C VAL A 60 0.57 1.08 -5.97
N LEU A 61 0.64 1.17 -4.65
CA LEU A 61 0.00 2.23 -3.90
C LEU A 61 1.03 3.14 -3.24
N ARG A 62 0.77 4.44 -3.27
CA ARG A 62 1.56 5.42 -2.55
C ARG A 62 1.07 5.50 -1.11
N VAL A 63 2.01 5.51 -0.18
CA VAL A 63 1.77 5.64 1.26
C VAL A 63 2.21 7.02 1.72
N SER A 64 1.45 7.64 2.61
CA SER A 64 1.85 8.89 3.28
C SER A 64 3.15 8.67 4.06
N TYR A 65 4.06 9.65 3.98
CA TYR A 65 5.39 9.57 4.54
C TYR A 65 5.42 9.07 6.00
N GLY A 66 6.31 8.11 6.29
CA GLY A 66 6.49 7.53 7.62
C GLY A 66 5.37 6.65 8.15
N ARG A 67 4.37 6.30 7.32
CA ARG A 67 3.19 5.52 7.75
C ARG A 67 3.09 4.13 7.10
N ILE A 68 4.19 3.59 6.61
CA ILE A 68 4.17 2.32 5.85
C ILE A 68 3.68 1.14 6.69
N ASP A 69 4.04 1.07 7.98
CA ASP A 69 3.58 0.01 8.89
C ASP A 69 2.07 0.09 9.14
N LYS A 70 1.54 1.32 9.30
CA LYS A 70 0.10 1.53 9.43
C LYS A 70 -0.64 1.14 8.13
N ALA A 71 -0.07 1.47 6.99
CA ALA A 71 -0.63 1.10 5.69
C ALA A 71 -0.66 -0.41 5.52
N LYS A 72 0.43 -1.10 5.87
CA LYS A 72 0.52 -2.56 5.84
C LYS A 72 -0.56 -3.20 6.73
N THR A 73 -0.63 -2.81 8.00
CA THR A 73 -1.65 -3.31 8.94
C THR A 73 -3.07 -3.06 8.42
N PHE A 74 -3.32 -1.89 7.83
CA PHE A 74 -4.64 -1.55 7.28
C PHE A 74 -5.03 -2.45 6.10
N VAL A 75 -4.11 -2.72 5.16
CA VAL A 75 -4.34 -3.61 4.02
C VAL A 75 -4.55 -5.05 4.48
N GLU A 76 -3.70 -5.55 5.40
CA GLU A 76 -3.81 -6.91 5.97
C GLU A 76 -5.12 -7.10 6.74
N ALA A 77 -5.59 -6.09 7.48
CA ALA A 77 -6.88 -6.12 8.18
C ALA A 77 -8.08 -6.24 7.22
N LYS A 78 -7.93 -5.86 5.95
CA LYS A 78 -8.93 -6.06 4.90
C LYS A 78 -8.82 -7.43 4.21
N GLY A 79 -7.92 -8.29 4.66
CA GLY A 79 -7.69 -9.62 4.09
C GLY A 79 -7.01 -9.60 2.72
N LEU A 80 -6.35 -8.50 2.35
CA LEU A 80 -5.62 -8.37 1.10
C LEU A 80 -4.14 -8.70 1.28
N GLU A 81 -3.57 -9.40 0.30
CA GLU A 81 -2.14 -9.69 0.27
C GLU A 81 -1.36 -8.42 -0.05
N CYS A 82 -0.33 -8.11 0.74
CA CYS A 82 0.52 -6.97 0.48
C CYS A 82 2.00 -7.29 0.69
N TYR A 83 2.84 -6.53 -0.01
CA TYR A 83 4.28 -6.64 0.06
C TYR A 83 4.93 -5.27 0.26
N VAL A 84 5.87 -5.21 1.20
CA VAL A 84 6.73 -4.05 1.46
C VAL A 84 8.18 -4.53 1.36
N PRO A 85 8.94 -4.11 0.33
CA PRO A 85 10.34 -4.50 0.21
C PRO A 85 11.17 -3.87 1.31
N LEU A 86 12.04 -4.67 1.93
CA LEU A 86 12.89 -4.27 3.04
C LEU A 86 14.36 -4.13 2.58
N GLN A 87 15.05 -3.16 3.14
CA GLN A 87 16.49 -2.98 3.00
C GLN A 87 17.18 -3.21 4.33
N TYR A 88 18.28 -3.93 4.30
CA TYR A 88 19.15 -4.20 5.44
C TYR A 88 20.36 -3.26 5.38
N LYS A 89 20.61 -2.51 6.46
CA LYS A 89 21.74 -1.58 6.53
C LYS A 89 22.62 -1.91 7.73
N GLU A 90 23.93 -2.02 7.50
CA GLU A 90 24.88 -2.05 8.60
C GLU A 90 25.06 -0.64 9.18
N VAL A 91 24.81 -0.50 10.46
CA VAL A 91 25.04 0.75 11.21
C VAL A 91 25.98 0.47 12.38
N ARG A 92 26.97 1.33 12.55
CA ARG A 92 27.84 1.30 13.73
C ARG A 92 27.22 2.17 14.81
N LYS A 93 26.81 1.57 15.93
CA LYS A 93 26.31 2.28 17.10
C LYS A 93 27.18 1.88 18.31
N GLN A 94 27.79 2.85 18.96
CA GLN A 94 28.69 2.63 20.11
C GLN A 94 29.79 1.59 19.82
N GLY A 95 30.46 1.68 18.66
CA GLY A 95 31.52 0.75 18.25
C GLY A 95 31.05 -0.65 17.80
N LYS A 96 29.79 -1.02 17.98
CA LYS A 96 29.24 -2.30 17.58
C LYS A 96 28.49 -2.20 16.25
N LYS A 97 28.74 -3.14 15.34
CA LYS A 97 27.97 -3.29 14.10
C LYS A 97 26.58 -3.84 14.42
N ARG A 98 25.54 -3.20 13.90
CA ARG A 98 24.15 -3.66 13.97
C ARG A 98 23.51 -3.60 12.59
N ILE A 99 22.71 -4.59 12.25
CA ILE A 99 21.87 -4.55 11.04
C ILE A 99 20.53 -3.93 11.43
N ILE A 100 20.17 -2.85 10.77
CA ILE A 100 18.83 -2.26 10.87
C ILE A 100 18.05 -2.57 9.61
N THR A 101 16.76 -2.77 9.76
CA THR A 101 15.83 -3.03 8.66
C THR A 101 14.98 -1.79 8.44
N THR A 102 14.93 -1.33 7.19
CA THR A 102 14.10 -0.18 6.79
C THR A 102 13.39 -0.52 5.48
N PRO A 103 12.23 0.09 5.19
CA PRO A 103 11.62 -0.06 3.87
C PRO A 103 12.59 0.39 2.76
N LEU A 104 12.75 -0.43 1.72
CA LEU A 104 13.57 -0.11 0.55
C LEU A 104 12.95 1.04 -0.25
N LEU A 105 11.62 1.05 -0.32
CA LEU A 105 10.79 2.07 -0.98
C LEU A 105 9.84 2.67 0.07
N PRO A 106 10.24 3.72 0.79
CA PRO A 106 9.55 4.18 2.02
C PRO A 106 8.17 4.79 1.79
N SER A 107 7.78 5.03 0.55
CA SER A 107 6.49 5.61 0.19
C SER A 107 5.62 4.70 -0.68
N LEU A 108 5.99 3.44 -0.85
CA LEU A 108 5.28 2.50 -1.72
C LEU A 108 4.97 1.19 -0.99
N ILE A 109 3.77 0.66 -1.26
CA ILE A 109 3.32 -0.68 -0.88
C ILE A 109 2.72 -1.36 -2.11
N PHE A 110 2.94 -2.65 -2.24
CA PHE A 110 2.39 -3.46 -3.32
C PHE A 110 1.24 -4.29 -2.78
N VAL A 111 0.10 -4.26 -3.45
CA VAL A 111 -1.12 -4.97 -3.04
C VAL A 111 -1.59 -5.88 -4.16
N HIS A 112 -1.77 -7.17 -3.86
CA HIS A 112 -2.25 -8.17 -4.80
C HIS A 112 -3.76 -8.36 -4.63
N ALA A 113 -4.54 -7.80 -5.53
CA ALA A 113 -5.99 -7.78 -5.43
C ALA A 113 -6.68 -7.59 -6.79
N ALA A 114 -8.00 -7.75 -6.83
CA ALA A 114 -8.81 -7.29 -7.95
C ALA A 114 -8.99 -5.75 -7.90
N ALA A 115 -9.28 -5.13 -9.02
CA ALA A 115 -9.41 -3.67 -9.13
C ALA A 115 -10.48 -3.12 -8.18
N GLU A 116 -11.62 -3.79 -8.09
CA GLU A 116 -12.75 -3.41 -7.24
C GLU A 116 -12.37 -3.46 -5.74
N GLN A 117 -11.55 -4.44 -5.35
CA GLN A 117 -11.05 -4.55 -3.98
C GLN A 117 -10.12 -3.40 -3.61
N VAL A 118 -9.27 -2.95 -4.55
CA VAL A 118 -8.40 -1.81 -4.33
C VAL A 118 -9.19 -0.51 -4.28
N GLU A 119 -10.22 -0.35 -5.11
CA GLU A 119 -11.12 0.80 -5.07
C GLU A 119 -11.85 0.90 -3.72
N ALA A 120 -12.41 -0.22 -3.25
CA ALA A 120 -13.05 -0.30 -1.93
C ALA A 120 -12.05 0.02 -0.80
N LEU A 121 -10.83 -0.52 -0.86
CA LEU A 121 -9.76 -0.21 0.09
C LEU A 121 -9.45 1.28 0.16
N LEU A 122 -9.33 1.93 -0.99
CA LEU A 122 -9.02 3.37 -1.06
C LEU A 122 -10.21 4.24 -0.67
N HIS A 123 -11.44 3.80 -0.93
CA HIS A 123 -12.65 4.47 -0.46
C HIS A 123 -12.71 4.45 1.07
N ASP A 124 -12.56 3.28 1.69
CA ASP A 124 -12.56 3.12 3.15
C ASP A 124 -11.44 3.95 3.81
N ASN A 125 -10.27 3.99 3.19
CA ASN A 125 -9.15 4.80 3.64
C ASN A 125 -9.47 6.31 3.63
N LYS A 126 -10.23 6.82 2.67
CA LYS A 126 -10.68 8.22 2.63
C LYS A 126 -11.71 8.50 3.72
N VAL A 127 -12.67 7.61 3.91
CA VAL A 127 -13.70 7.73 4.95
C VAL A 127 -13.09 7.76 6.35
N MET A 128 -12.10 6.90 6.62
CA MET A 128 -11.40 6.87 7.91
C MET A 128 -10.48 8.08 8.15
N ALA A 129 -10.02 8.73 7.09
CA ALA A 129 -9.08 9.85 7.19
C ALA A 129 -9.71 11.15 7.67
N ASN A 130 -11.03 11.24 7.79
CA ASN A 130 -11.77 12.45 8.21
C ASN A 130 -11.18 13.72 7.56
N GLU A 131 -11.01 13.71 6.22
CA GLU A 131 -10.42 14.80 5.42
C GLU A 131 -8.94 15.12 5.69
N SER A 132 -8.34 14.54 6.74
CA SER A 132 -6.90 14.63 6.98
C SER A 132 -6.18 13.63 6.10
N ARG A 133 -5.21 14.07 5.32
CA ARG A 133 -4.32 13.32 4.41
C ARG A 133 -4.53 11.80 4.38
N SER A 134 -5.14 11.31 3.32
CA SER A 134 -5.32 9.89 3.01
C SER A 134 -4.04 9.09 3.26
N LEU A 135 -4.14 7.93 3.91
CA LEU A 135 -3.00 7.04 4.18
C LEU A 135 -2.47 6.41 2.91
N LEU A 136 -3.38 6.02 1.99
CA LEU A 136 -3.11 5.32 0.75
C LEU A 136 -3.69 6.09 -0.45
N SER A 137 -3.00 6.05 -1.57
CA SER A 137 -3.47 6.54 -2.86
C SER A 137 -2.88 5.73 -4.01
N TYR A 138 -3.50 5.76 -5.19
CA TYR A 138 -2.91 5.14 -6.35
C TYR A 138 -1.56 5.75 -6.70
N TYR A 139 -0.62 4.91 -7.12
CA TYR A 139 0.53 5.31 -7.91
C TYR A 139 0.18 5.13 -9.38
N PHE A 140 0.23 6.21 -10.16
CA PHE A 140 -0.19 6.18 -11.56
C PHE A 140 0.99 5.88 -12.49
N ASN A 141 0.68 5.21 -13.60
CA ASN A 141 1.67 4.94 -14.63
C ASN A 141 1.90 6.18 -15.49
N HIS A 142 3.05 6.79 -15.35
CA HIS A 142 3.41 8.02 -16.09
C HIS A 142 3.91 7.74 -17.52
N THR A 143 4.08 6.48 -17.91
CA THR A 143 4.56 6.11 -19.25
C THR A 143 3.42 5.85 -20.24
N ILE A 144 2.20 5.71 -19.75
CA ILE A 144 1.00 5.42 -20.57
C ILE A 144 0.04 6.60 -20.46
N HIS A 145 -0.25 7.23 -21.60
CA HIS A 145 -1.30 8.24 -21.70
C HIS A 145 -2.60 7.57 -22.19
N ARG A 146 -3.69 7.77 -21.49
CA ARG A 146 -5.01 7.32 -21.94
C ARG A 146 -5.47 8.21 -23.09
N GLN A 147 -5.91 7.59 -24.19
CA GLN A 147 -6.49 8.32 -25.33
C GLN A 147 -7.84 8.98 -24.96
N ASP A 148 -8.62 8.32 -24.08
CA ASP A 148 -9.95 8.81 -23.65
C ASP A 148 -9.89 9.95 -22.63
N ASN A 149 -8.81 10.05 -21.88
CA ASN A 149 -8.60 11.11 -20.89
C ASN A 149 -7.10 11.31 -20.67
N PRO A 150 -6.47 12.21 -21.45
CA PRO A 150 -5.02 12.44 -21.38
C PRO A 150 -4.55 12.98 -20.02
N ASP A 151 -5.46 13.55 -19.21
CA ASP A 151 -5.15 14.08 -17.88
C ASP A 151 -5.16 12.99 -16.78
N ARG A 152 -5.54 11.76 -17.09
CA ARG A 152 -5.60 10.65 -16.13
C ARG A 152 -4.81 9.45 -16.59
N ASN A 153 -3.62 9.31 -16.09
CA ASN A 153 -2.85 8.07 -16.24
C ASN A 153 -3.55 6.91 -15.51
N PRO A 154 -3.48 5.68 -16.03
CA PRO A 154 -4.04 4.52 -15.35
C PRO A 154 -3.24 4.20 -14.05
N PRO A 155 -3.87 3.55 -13.06
CA PRO A 155 -3.14 2.99 -11.92
C PRO A 155 -2.03 2.06 -12.40
N LEU A 156 -0.86 2.13 -11.73
CA LEU A 156 0.25 1.26 -12.07
C LEU A 156 0.00 -0.15 -11.54
N THR A 157 0.01 -1.12 -12.45
CA THR A 157 -0.06 -2.55 -12.14
C THR A 157 1.21 -3.26 -12.59
N ILE A 158 1.56 -4.34 -11.90
CA ILE A 158 2.76 -5.14 -12.16
C ILE A 158 2.33 -6.58 -12.39
N ARG A 159 2.92 -7.21 -13.40
CA ARG A 159 2.69 -8.63 -13.70
C ARG A 159 3.29 -9.51 -12.62
N ASP A 160 2.64 -10.63 -12.33
CA ASP A 160 3.06 -11.59 -11.28
C ASP A 160 4.51 -12.07 -11.47
N GLU A 161 4.92 -12.35 -12.70
CA GLU A 161 6.29 -12.80 -12.99
C GLU A 161 7.34 -11.75 -12.55
N ALA A 162 7.10 -10.49 -12.90
CA ALA A 162 8.00 -9.39 -12.54
C ALA A 162 8.01 -9.16 -11.03
N MET A 163 6.83 -9.21 -10.39
CA MET A 163 6.72 -9.05 -8.95
C MET A 163 7.36 -10.20 -8.19
N ASN A 164 7.17 -11.45 -8.63
CA ASN A 164 7.80 -12.61 -8.01
C ASN A 164 9.33 -12.56 -8.10
N ASN A 165 9.88 -12.10 -9.22
CA ASN A 165 11.31 -11.89 -9.37
C ASN A 165 11.83 -10.79 -8.44
N PHE A 166 11.08 -9.69 -8.29
CA PHE A 166 11.40 -8.61 -7.38
C PHE A 166 11.33 -9.04 -5.91
N ILE A 167 10.28 -9.78 -5.52
CA ILE A 167 10.14 -10.35 -4.17
C ILE A 167 11.32 -11.28 -3.87
N ARG A 168 11.70 -12.16 -4.82
CA ARG A 168 12.84 -13.05 -4.67
C ARG A 168 14.12 -12.28 -4.34
N LEU A 169 14.39 -11.20 -5.06
CA LEU A 169 15.57 -10.36 -4.80
C LEU A 169 15.49 -9.66 -3.44
N THR A 170 14.38 -9.00 -3.15
CA THR A 170 14.25 -8.11 -1.98
C THR A 170 13.96 -8.85 -0.67
N SER A 171 13.65 -10.16 -0.73
CA SER A 171 13.53 -11.03 0.45
C SER A 171 14.89 -11.51 0.98
N ILE A 172 15.96 -11.34 0.21
CA ILE A 172 17.31 -11.73 0.62
C ILE A 172 17.84 -10.72 1.65
N LYS A 173 18.33 -11.23 2.79
CA LYS A 173 18.84 -10.39 3.89
C LYS A 173 20.30 -9.96 3.63
N ASN A 174 20.52 -9.23 2.54
CA ASN A 174 21.85 -8.75 2.18
C ASN A 174 21.89 -7.21 2.20
N PRO A 175 22.82 -6.60 2.98
CA PRO A 175 22.94 -5.14 3.09
C PRO A 175 23.41 -4.44 1.81
N HIS A 176 23.92 -5.19 0.84
CA HIS A 176 24.40 -4.65 -0.43
C HIS A 176 23.32 -4.61 -1.52
N ILE A 177 22.11 -5.06 -1.25
CA ILE A 177 20.94 -4.83 -2.12
C ILE A 177 20.54 -3.36 -1.97
N ILE A 178 20.52 -2.63 -3.08
CA ILE A 178 20.26 -1.20 -3.07
C ILE A 178 19.23 -0.79 -4.13
N HIS A 179 18.41 0.18 -3.79
CA HIS A 179 17.63 0.92 -4.78
C HIS A 179 18.59 1.87 -5.54
N VAL A 180 18.48 1.90 -6.86
CA VAL A 180 19.35 2.69 -7.73
C VAL A 180 18.51 3.54 -8.68
N THR A 181 19.07 4.69 -9.04
CA THR A 181 18.47 5.61 -10.01
C THR A 181 19.10 5.37 -11.37
N SER A 182 18.34 5.51 -12.44
CA SER A 182 18.79 5.29 -13.83
C SER A 182 20.08 6.05 -14.18
N ASN A 183 20.25 7.25 -13.63
CA ASN A 183 21.41 8.09 -13.90
C ASN A 183 22.76 7.52 -13.39
N ASN A 184 22.71 6.58 -12.44
CA ASN A 184 23.92 6.01 -11.82
C ASN A 184 24.27 4.62 -12.35
N ILE A 185 23.59 4.16 -13.41
CA ILE A 185 23.74 2.81 -13.94
C ILE A 185 24.34 2.87 -15.35
N GLN A 186 25.46 2.18 -15.53
CA GLN A 186 25.99 1.86 -16.85
C GLN A 186 25.60 0.43 -17.19
N PHE A 187 24.52 0.27 -17.96
CA PHE A 187 24.15 -1.03 -18.50
C PHE A 187 25.15 -1.42 -19.59
N LYS A 188 25.62 -2.67 -19.57
CA LYS A 188 26.15 -3.27 -20.78
C LYS A 188 24.98 -3.53 -21.72
N LEU A 189 25.06 -3.02 -22.94
CA LEU A 189 24.03 -3.21 -23.95
C LEU A 189 23.69 -4.70 -24.09
N GLY A 190 22.43 -5.06 -23.83
CA GLY A 190 21.81 -6.30 -24.26
C GLY A 190 21.79 -7.48 -23.29
N ASP A 191 22.54 -7.46 -22.18
CA ASP A 191 22.69 -8.68 -21.38
C ASP A 191 21.58 -8.82 -20.33
N ASN A 192 20.45 -9.42 -20.71
CA ASN A 192 19.52 -10.01 -19.75
C ASN A 192 20.13 -11.34 -19.28
N VAL A 193 20.15 -11.52 -17.97
CA VAL A 193 20.76 -12.71 -17.35
C VAL A 193 19.84 -13.29 -16.29
N VAL A 194 20.04 -14.57 -16.01
CA VAL A 194 19.57 -15.25 -14.82
C VAL A 194 20.76 -15.64 -13.96
N VAL A 195 20.67 -15.39 -12.67
CA VAL A 195 21.67 -15.85 -11.71
C VAL A 195 21.47 -17.35 -11.44
N THR A 196 22.51 -18.15 -11.66
CA THR A 196 22.42 -19.61 -11.56
C THR A 196 22.91 -20.16 -10.23
N GLU A 197 23.72 -19.40 -9.50
CA GLU A 197 24.38 -19.83 -8.26
C GLU A 197 24.38 -18.72 -7.19
N GLY A 198 24.65 -19.13 -5.95
CA GLY A 198 24.74 -18.24 -4.80
C GLY A 198 23.39 -17.79 -4.26
N GLU A 199 23.42 -16.78 -3.39
CA GLU A 199 22.23 -16.27 -2.68
C GLU A 199 21.17 -15.66 -3.60
N PHE A 200 21.58 -15.14 -4.78
CA PHE A 200 20.70 -14.54 -5.78
C PHE A 200 20.21 -15.54 -6.83
N LYS A 201 20.38 -16.84 -6.63
CA LYS A 201 19.98 -17.86 -7.59
C LYS A 201 18.51 -17.72 -8.01
N GLY A 202 18.29 -17.69 -9.33
CA GLY A 202 16.98 -17.56 -9.96
C GLY A 202 16.48 -16.10 -10.06
N VAL A 203 17.28 -15.10 -9.69
CA VAL A 203 16.99 -13.71 -9.97
C VAL A 203 17.30 -13.41 -11.44
N HIS A 204 16.32 -12.82 -12.15
CA HIS A 204 16.42 -12.37 -13.52
C HIS A 204 16.61 -10.86 -13.57
N GLY A 205 17.48 -10.37 -14.42
CA GLY A 205 17.71 -8.95 -14.56
C GLY A 205 18.73 -8.59 -15.64
N ARG A 206 19.16 -7.34 -15.64
CA ARG A 206 20.17 -6.84 -16.58
C ARG A 206 21.50 -6.63 -15.87
N VAL A 207 22.58 -7.01 -16.53
CA VAL A 207 23.93 -6.78 -15.99
C VAL A 207 24.25 -5.28 -16.05
N ALA A 208 24.70 -4.72 -14.94
CA ALA A 208 25.14 -3.34 -14.85
C ALA A 208 26.40 -3.22 -14.01
N ARG A 209 27.18 -2.18 -14.27
CA ARG A 209 28.31 -1.81 -13.42
C ARG A 209 27.91 -0.63 -12.54
N ILE A 210 27.93 -0.83 -11.23
CA ILE A 210 27.57 0.15 -10.22
C ILE A 210 28.73 0.27 -9.23
N ALA A 211 29.28 1.47 -9.06
CA ALA A 211 30.45 1.73 -8.22
C ALA A 211 31.62 0.76 -8.50
N GLY A 212 31.90 0.51 -9.79
CA GLY A 212 32.97 -0.38 -10.24
C GLY A 212 32.68 -1.88 -10.14
N GLN A 213 31.58 -2.28 -9.51
CA GLN A 213 31.19 -3.68 -9.30
C GLN A 213 30.13 -4.13 -10.31
N GLN A 214 30.26 -5.39 -10.77
CA GLN A 214 29.26 -6.03 -11.60
C GLN A 214 28.09 -6.49 -10.73
N ARG A 215 26.88 -6.09 -11.10
CA ARG A 215 25.63 -6.40 -10.37
C ARG A 215 24.54 -6.78 -11.36
N VAL A 216 23.52 -7.47 -10.89
CA VAL A 216 22.28 -7.70 -11.64
C VAL A 216 21.24 -6.70 -11.16
N VAL A 217 20.65 -5.96 -12.08
CA VAL A 217 19.62 -4.96 -11.81
C VAL A 217 18.28 -5.49 -12.25
N VAL A 218 17.34 -5.50 -11.32
CA VAL A 218 15.94 -5.85 -11.56
C VAL A 218 15.17 -4.54 -11.70
N GLU A 219 14.52 -4.35 -12.82
CA GLU A 219 13.60 -3.26 -13.09
C GLU A 219 12.18 -3.76 -12.87
N LEU A 220 11.43 -3.13 -11.96
CA LEU A 220 10.06 -3.50 -11.66
C LEU A 220 9.07 -2.66 -12.49
N PHE A 221 9.31 -1.36 -12.53
CA PHE A 221 8.63 -0.37 -13.37
C PHE A 221 9.57 0.83 -13.58
N ASP A 222 9.20 1.75 -14.45
CA ASP A 222 10.03 2.91 -14.79
C ASP A 222 10.44 3.71 -13.54
N GLY A 223 11.74 3.83 -13.34
CA GLY A 223 12.33 4.49 -12.17
C GLY A 223 12.44 3.61 -10.90
N CYS A 224 11.93 2.38 -10.89
CA CYS A 224 12.11 1.44 -9.78
C CYS A 224 13.12 0.35 -10.14
N LEU A 225 14.37 0.62 -9.87
CA LEU A 225 15.51 -0.26 -10.15
C LEU A 225 16.15 -0.72 -8.85
N VAL A 226 16.32 -2.04 -8.69
CA VAL A 226 16.98 -2.63 -7.53
C VAL A 226 18.15 -3.48 -8.00
N ALA A 227 19.32 -3.23 -7.43
CA ALA A 227 20.55 -3.94 -7.74
C ALA A 227 20.89 -4.97 -6.65
N THR A 228 21.36 -6.15 -7.07
CA THR A 228 21.96 -7.17 -6.20
C THR A 228 23.26 -6.66 -5.56
N ALA A 229 23.86 -7.45 -4.68
CA ALA A 229 25.29 -7.37 -4.41
C ALA A 229 26.11 -7.74 -5.66
N TYR A 230 27.44 -7.77 -5.52
CA TYR A 230 28.32 -8.29 -6.58
C TYR A 230 27.94 -9.71 -6.97
N VAL A 231 27.82 -9.97 -8.27
CA VAL A 231 27.58 -11.31 -8.84
C VAL A 231 28.68 -11.60 -9.85
N PRO A 232 29.46 -12.69 -9.67
CA PRO A 232 30.51 -13.07 -10.62
C PRO A 232 29.91 -13.51 -11.96
N LYS A 233 30.68 -13.40 -13.04
CA LYS A 233 30.22 -13.74 -14.39
C LYS A 233 29.82 -15.22 -14.53
N GLU A 234 30.55 -16.07 -13.86
CA GLU A 234 30.40 -17.53 -13.87
C GLU A 234 29.05 -17.96 -13.27
N ALA A 235 28.53 -17.15 -12.34
CA ALA A 235 27.23 -17.35 -11.69
C ALA A 235 26.04 -16.79 -12.49
N MET A 236 26.24 -16.39 -13.74
CA MET A 236 25.19 -15.82 -14.59
C MET A 236 25.12 -16.52 -15.94
N LYS A 237 23.91 -16.74 -16.45
CA LYS A 237 23.64 -17.20 -17.81
C LYS A 237 22.80 -16.16 -18.56
N LEU A 238 23.07 -16.00 -19.86
CA LEU A 238 22.24 -15.18 -20.73
C LEU A 238 20.80 -15.72 -20.71
N TYR A 239 19.86 -14.81 -20.60
CA TYR A 239 18.43 -15.09 -20.59
C TYR A 239 17.78 -14.32 -21.74
N ASN A 240 17.38 -15.03 -22.77
CA ASN A 240 16.58 -14.44 -23.85
C ASN A 240 15.11 -14.58 -23.45
N ARG A 241 14.44 -13.45 -23.24
CA ARG A 241 13.00 -13.42 -23.07
C ARG A 241 12.39 -13.74 -24.44
N ILE A 242 11.81 -14.94 -24.56
CA ILE A 242 11.01 -15.36 -25.73
C ILE A 242 9.71 -14.57 -25.75
#